data_88b6afc98ed8181042a868867dfdb9ab
#
_entry.id   88b6afc98ed8181042a868867dfdb9ab
#
_cell.length_a   1.000
_cell.length_b   1.000
_cell.length_c   1.000
_cell.angle_alpha   90.00
_cell.angle_beta   90.00
_cell.angle_gamma   90.00
#
_symmetry.space_group_name_H-M   'P 1'
#
loop_
_entity.id
_entity.type
_entity.pdbx_description
1 polymer ?
#
loop_
_entity_poly.entity_id
_entity_poly.type
_entity_poly.pdbx_seq_one_letter_code
_entity_poly.pdbx_strand_id
1 'polypeptide(L)'
;MTDNKVYLTDEGFLELEEELNELKNVKRPAVIKALKEARALGDLSENADYDAARTEQAQVEGRIQELEKIIENAHIIKKASTDKVGLGTTVKIKYVDDDEIEEYRIVGSKEAVPSNNKISNESPIAKAIMNAKVGEVKKVASPNGEYEVEIVEIC
;
A
#
# COMPACT_ATOMS: atom_id res chain seq x y z
N MET A 1 4.54 -23.31 4.25
CA MET A 1 4.87 -22.11 5.03
C MET A 1 4.59 -20.87 4.20
N THR A 2 3.68 -20.06 4.66
CA THR A 2 3.47 -18.76 4.05
C THR A 2 4.65 -17.86 4.41
N ASP A 3 5.36 -17.42 3.41
CA ASP A 3 6.42 -16.46 3.58
C ASP A 3 5.77 -15.10 3.88
N ASN A 4 5.83 -14.70 5.15
CA ASN A 4 5.21 -13.45 5.63
C ASN A 4 6.05 -12.21 5.31
N LYS A 5 7.00 -12.31 4.40
CA LYS A 5 7.84 -11.18 4.00
C LYS A 5 7.03 -10.11 3.30
N VAL A 6 7.16 -8.88 3.76
CA VAL A 6 6.55 -7.71 3.14
C VAL A 6 7.66 -6.89 2.48
N TYR A 7 7.55 -6.69 1.17
CA TYR A 7 8.54 -5.90 0.43
C TYR A 7 8.08 -4.46 0.32
N LEU A 8 8.92 -3.53 0.77
CA LEU A 8 8.64 -2.09 0.79
C LEU A 8 9.81 -1.32 0.19
N THR A 9 9.49 -0.19 -0.43
CA THR A 9 10.49 0.81 -0.78
C THR A 9 10.89 1.59 0.48
N ASP A 10 12.01 2.31 0.46
CA ASP A 10 12.41 3.17 1.58
C ASP A 10 11.32 4.19 1.92
N GLU A 11 10.70 4.79 0.89
CA GLU A 11 9.62 5.75 1.07
C GLU A 11 8.39 5.13 1.72
N GLY A 12 7.97 3.95 1.25
CA GLY A 12 6.82 3.23 1.80
C GLY A 12 7.04 2.81 3.24
N PHE A 13 8.25 2.37 3.57
CA PHE A 13 8.61 2.04 4.94
C PHE A 13 8.54 3.26 5.86
N LEU A 14 9.07 4.40 5.40
CA LEU A 14 9.04 5.64 6.15
C LEU A 14 7.59 6.12 6.40
N GLU A 15 6.74 6.06 5.37
CA GLU A 15 5.31 6.41 5.49
C GLU A 15 4.61 5.57 6.56
N LEU A 16 4.89 4.26 6.60
CA LEU A 16 4.28 3.37 7.59
C LEU A 16 4.80 3.66 9.00
N GLU A 17 6.08 3.98 9.14
CA GLU A 17 6.63 4.38 10.43
C GLU A 17 6.01 5.69 10.93
N GLU A 18 5.84 6.67 10.06
CA GLU A 18 5.20 7.95 10.39
C GLU A 18 3.74 7.74 10.81
N GLU A 19 2.98 6.91 10.09
CA GLU A 19 1.61 6.56 10.45
C GLU A 19 1.56 5.89 11.82
N LEU A 20 2.46 4.95 12.09
CA LEU A 20 2.53 4.26 13.37
C LEU A 20 2.83 5.24 14.51
N ASN A 21 3.78 6.15 14.32
CA ASN A 21 4.11 7.17 15.31
C ASN A 21 2.93 8.09 15.60
N GLU A 22 2.20 8.52 14.57
CA GLU A 22 1.01 9.35 14.73
C GLU A 22 -0.07 8.63 15.52
N LEU A 23 -0.32 7.36 15.19
CA LEU A 23 -1.31 6.55 15.90
C LEU A 23 -0.96 6.40 17.37
N LYS A 24 0.29 6.11 17.70
CA LYS A 24 0.74 5.92 19.08
C LYS A 24 0.81 7.21 19.90
N ASN A 25 1.27 8.28 19.30
CA ASN A 25 1.60 9.52 20.01
C ASN A 25 0.51 10.60 19.96
N VAL A 26 -0.39 10.54 18.99
CA VAL A 26 -1.46 11.52 18.80
C VAL A 26 -2.83 10.88 18.93
N LYS A 27 -3.15 9.88 18.13
CA LYS A 27 -4.51 9.29 18.09
C LYS A 27 -4.83 8.46 19.31
N ARG A 28 -3.92 7.60 19.75
CA ARG A 28 -4.15 6.79 20.95
C ARG A 28 -4.41 7.63 22.19
N PRO A 29 -3.57 8.65 22.52
CA PRO A 29 -3.84 9.51 23.67
C PRO A 29 -5.16 10.27 23.55
N ALA A 30 -5.52 10.75 22.34
CA ALA A 30 -6.79 11.45 22.10
C ALA A 30 -8.00 10.55 22.36
N VAL A 31 -7.96 9.30 21.90
CA VAL A 31 -9.03 8.33 22.13
C VAL A 31 -9.16 7.97 23.61
N ILE A 32 -8.04 7.78 24.29
CA ILE A 32 -8.04 7.51 25.75
C ILE A 32 -8.68 8.67 26.51
N LYS A 33 -8.36 9.91 26.12
CA LYS A 33 -8.97 11.10 26.71
C LYS A 33 -10.48 11.13 26.44
N ALA A 34 -10.90 10.85 25.20
CA ALA A 34 -12.30 10.81 24.82
C ALA A 34 -13.08 9.75 25.62
N LEU A 35 -12.48 8.57 25.87
CA LEU A 35 -13.06 7.54 26.72
C LEU A 35 -13.27 8.01 28.15
N LYS A 36 -12.29 8.67 28.73
CA LYS A 36 -12.38 9.20 30.09
C LYS A 36 -13.47 10.25 30.21
N GLU A 37 -13.54 11.17 29.24
CA GLU A 37 -14.57 12.22 29.22
C GLU A 37 -15.97 11.61 29.07
N ALA A 38 -16.12 10.62 28.19
CA ALA A 38 -17.40 9.95 27.98
C ALA A 38 -17.86 9.19 29.24
N ARG A 39 -16.95 8.52 29.94
CA ARG A 39 -17.26 7.86 31.23
C ARG A 39 -17.73 8.86 32.28
N ALA A 40 -17.15 10.05 32.30
CA ALA A 40 -17.52 11.08 33.25
C ALA A 40 -18.93 11.65 33.02
N LEU A 41 -19.51 11.47 31.84
CA LEU A 41 -20.86 11.93 31.49
C LEU A 41 -21.97 11.06 32.08
N GLY A 42 -21.69 9.89 32.66
CA GLY A 42 -22.67 9.10 33.41
C GLY A 42 -22.95 7.71 32.84
N ASP A 43 -24.22 7.40 32.55
CA ASP A 43 -24.68 6.06 32.22
C ASP A 43 -24.05 5.51 30.92
N LEU A 44 -23.21 4.46 31.04
CA LEU A 44 -22.51 3.84 29.94
C LEU A 44 -23.39 2.99 29.05
N SER A 45 -24.58 2.58 29.51
CA SER A 45 -25.50 1.74 28.76
C SER A 45 -26.20 2.49 27.61
N GLU A 46 -26.29 3.83 27.71
CA GLU A 46 -26.97 4.69 26.73
C GLU A 46 -26.04 5.83 26.26
N ASN A 47 -24.72 5.69 26.47
CA ASN A 47 -23.76 6.74 26.15
C ASN A 47 -23.18 6.52 24.76
N ALA A 48 -23.73 7.21 23.75
CA ALA A 48 -23.27 7.13 22.36
C ALA A 48 -21.83 7.63 22.20
N ASP A 49 -21.41 8.61 22.98
CA ASP A 49 -20.04 9.12 22.94
C ASP A 49 -19.03 8.07 23.42
N TYR A 50 -19.42 7.33 24.46
CA TYR A 50 -18.60 6.23 24.96
C TYR A 50 -18.47 5.10 23.94
N ASP A 51 -19.59 4.71 23.32
CA ASP A 51 -19.59 3.67 22.30
C ASP A 51 -18.76 4.07 21.07
N ALA A 52 -18.89 5.33 20.62
CA ALA A 52 -18.10 5.87 19.53
C ALA A 52 -16.59 5.87 19.85
N ALA A 53 -16.22 6.28 21.05
CA ALA A 53 -14.83 6.30 21.51
C ALA A 53 -14.25 4.88 21.60
N ARG A 54 -15.04 3.91 22.05
CA ARG A 54 -14.62 2.50 22.09
C ARG A 54 -14.39 1.93 20.71
N THR A 55 -15.27 2.25 19.75
CA THR A 55 -15.13 1.82 18.36
C THR A 55 -13.86 2.41 17.75
N GLU A 56 -13.61 3.71 17.96
CA GLU A 56 -12.41 4.36 17.49
C GLU A 56 -11.14 3.77 18.13
N GLN A 57 -11.20 3.45 19.43
CA GLN A 57 -10.08 2.79 20.11
C GLN A 57 -9.76 1.44 19.45
N ALA A 58 -10.77 0.64 19.15
CA ALA A 58 -10.56 -0.65 18.50
C ALA A 58 -9.91 -0.49 17.12
N GLN A 59 -10.33 0.52 16.36
CA GLN A 59 -9.76 0.82 15.04
C GLN A 59 -8.29 1.27 15.16
N VAL A 60 -7.99 2.17 16.07
CA VAL A 60 -6.63 2.67 16.31
C VAL A 60 -5.71 1.54 16.75
N GLU A 61 -6.11 0.74 17.74
CA GLU A 61 -5.29 -0.37 18.23
C GLU A 61 -5.12 -1.46 17.18
N GLY A 62 -6.15 -1.76 16.41
CA GLY A 62 -6.07 -2.72 15.30
C GLY A 62 -5.10 -2.29 14.23
N ARG A 63 -5.13 -1.01 13.86
CA ARG A 63 -4.19 -0.48 12.85
C ARG A 63 -2.76 -0.45 13.38
N ILE A 64 -2.55 -0.12 14.64
CA ILE A 64 -1.23 -0.17 15.27
C ILE A 64 -0.64 -1.58 15.20
N GLN A 65 -1.43 -2.59 15.56
CA GLN A 65 -0.98 -3.99 15.50
C GLN A 65 -0.66 -4.41 14.07
N GLU A 66 -1.48 -4.02 13.11
CA GLU A 66 -1.26 -4.30 11.69
C GLU A 66 0.06 -3.68 11.20
N LEU A 67 0.29 -2.39 11.51
CA LEU A 67 1.51 -1.68 11.12
C LEU A 67 2.75 -2.26 11.78
N GLU A 68 2.69 -2.58 13.06
CA GLU A 68 3.82 -3.22 13.77
C GLU A 68 4.20 -4.54 13.12
N LYS A 69 3.21 -5.33 12.72
CA LYS A 69 3.42 -6.61 12.06
C LYS A 69 4.03 -6.45 10.67
N ILE A 70 3.54 -5.46 9.91
CA ILE A 70 4.10 -5.14 8.59
C ILE A 70 5.56 -4.71 8.71
N ILE A 71 5.86 -3.81 9.65
CA ILE A 71 7.22 -3.29 9.88
C ILE A 71 8.17 -4.40 10.35
N GLU A 72 7.71 -5.28 11.24
CA GLU A 72 8.49 -6.42 11.73
C GLU A 72 8.92 -7.35 10.58
N ASN A 73 8.04 -7.55 9.61
CA ASN A 73 8.28 -8.44 8.47
C ASN A 73 8.78 -7.71 7.22
N ALA A 74 9.10 -6.41 7.32
CA ALA A 74 9.47 -5.60 6.19
C ALA A 74 10.88 -5.91 5.68
N HIS A 75 11.00 -6.02 4.36
CA HIS A 75 12.26 -6.09 3.65
C HIS A 75 12.33 -4.88 2.73
N ILE A 76 13.31 -4.02 2.99
CA ILE A 76 13.49 -2.80 2.19
C ILE A 76 14.15 -3.17 0.87
N ILE A 77 13.53 -2.76 -0.22
CA ILE A 77 14.02 -2.99 -1.56
C ILE A 77 15.00 -1.88 -1.90
N LYS A 78 16.22 -2.27 -2.25
CA LYS A 78 17.22 -1.32 -2.75
C LYS A 78 16.75 -0.74 -4.08
N LYS A 79 17.20 0.49 -4.39
CA LYS A 79 16.90 1.16 -5.65
C LYS A 79 17.07 0.19 -6.82
N ALA A 80 15.97 -0.05 -7.53
CA ALA A 80 15.97 -1.01 -8.63
C ALA A 80 16.79 -0.52 -9.81
N SER A 81 17.40 -1.47 -10.53
CA SER A 81 18.02 -1.19 -11.81
C SER A 81 16.99 -0.72 -12.82
N THR A 82 17.34 0.24 -13.67
CA THR A 82 16.48 0.71 -14.76
C THR A 82 16.63 -0.09 -16.05
N ASP A 83 17.44 -1.17 -16.03
CA ASP A 83 17.65 -2.02 -17.19
C ASP A 83 16.41 -2.86 -17.55
N LYS A 84 15.63 -3.21 -16.56
CA LYS A 84 14.41 -4.00 -16.72
C LYS A 84 13.38 -3.64 -15.65
N VAL A 85 12.12 -3.95 -15.94
CA VAL A 85 11.03 -3.73 -14.99
C VAL A 85 11.23 -4.61 -13.76
N GLY A 86 11.14 -4.00 -12.60
CA GLY A 86 11.24 -4.71 -11.33
C GLY A 86 10.52 -3.96 -10.23
N LEU A 87 10.53 -4.55 -9.04
CA LEU A 87 9.92 -3.94 -7.87
C LEU A 87 10.66 -2.63 -7.54
N GLY A 88 9.90 -1.55 -7.36
CA GLY A 88 10.44 -0.20 -7.10
C GLY A 88 10.70 0.63 -8.35
N THR A 89 10.54 0.08 -9.56
CA THR A 89 10.70 0.84 -10.80
C THR A 89 9.43 1.58 -11.17
N THR A 90 9.61 2.74 -11.83
CA THR A 90 8.53 3.46 -12.49
C THR A 90 8.60 3.15 -13.99
N VAL A 91 7.50 2.69 -14.54
CA VAL A 91 7.43 2.23 -15.93
C VAL A 91 6.40 3.03 -16.70
N LYS A 92 6.78 3.55 -17.86
CA LYS A 92 5.82 4.09 -18.82
C LYS A 92 5.48 2.98 -19.80
N ILE A 93 4.21 2.67 -19.90
CA ILE A 93 3.68 1.65 -20.82
C ILE A 93 2.75 2.28 -21.82
N LYS A 94 2.72 1.71 -23.02
CA LYS A 94 1.82 2.10 -24.08
C LYS A 94 0.86 0.94 -24.34
N TYR A 95 -0.43 1.23 -24.26
CA TYR A 95 -1.46 0.25 -24.66
C TYR A 95 -1.47 0.16 -26.18
N VAL A 96 -1.18 -1.00 -26.71
CA VAL A 96 -1.02 -1.22 -28.16
C VAL A 96 -2.30 -0.88 -28.94
N ASP A 97 -3.46 -1.19 -28.35
CA ASP A 97 -4.76 -0.97 -29.01
C ASP A 97 -5.16 0.51 -29.11
N ASP A 98 -4.83 1.29 -28.10
CA ASP A 98 -5.31 2.68 -27.96
C ASP A 98 -4.22 3.73 -28.14
N ASP A 99 -2.96 3.31 -28.24
CA ASP A 99 -1.78 4.20 -28.23
C ASP A 99 -1.68 5.11 -27.01
N GLU A 100 -2.42 4.82 -25.94
CA GLU A 100 -2.36 5.56 -24.69
C GLU A 100 -1.11 5.16 -23.90
N ILE A 101 -0.46 6.16 -23.32
CA ILE A 101 0.72 5.96 -22.46
C ILE A 101 0.33 6.26 -21.02
N GLU A 102 0.61 5.33 -20.12
CA GLU A 102 0.42 5.52 -18.70
C GLU A 102 1.69 5.18 -17.94
N GLU A 103 1.87 5.86 -16.83
CA GLU A 103 3.01 5.65 -15.93
C GLU A 103 2.55 4.91 -14.69
N TYR A 104 3.24 3.81 -14.36
CA TYR A 104 2.97 3.04 -13.16
C TYR A 104 4.25 2.80 -12.38
N ARG A 105 4.15 2.90 -11.06
CA ARG A 105 5.21 2.48 -10.15
C ARG A 105 4.84 1.12 -9.58
N ILE A 106 5.77 0.16 -9.69
CA ILE A 106 5.56 -1.18 -9.16
C ILE A 106 6.05 -1.23 -7.71
N VAL A 107 5.14 -1.52 -6.80
CA VAL A 107 5.40 -1.52 -5.36
C VAL A 107 4.90 -2.83 -4.73
N GLY A 108 5.24 -3.07 -3.46
CA GLY A 108 4.70 -4.19 -2.73
C GLY A 108 3.19 -4.04 -2.49
N SER A 109 2.49 -5.16 -2.29
CA SER A 109 1.03 -5.16 -2.13
C SER A 109 0.52 -4.26 -1.00
N LYS A 110 1.30 -4.08 0.06
CA LYS A 110 0.94 -3.22 1.19
C LYS A 110 1.14 -1.73 0.93
N GLU A 111 1.89 -1.38 -0.09
CA GLU A 111 2.20 -0.01 -0.49
C GLU A 111 1.35 0.43 -1.69
N ALA A 112 0.66 -0.50 -2.35
CA ALA A 112 -0.09 -0.23 -3.57
C ALA A 112 -1.27 0.70 -3.34
N VAL A 113 -1.34 1.75 -4.16
CA VAL A 113 -2.47 2.71 -4.20
C VAL A 113 -2.80 2.94 -5.67
N PRO A 114 -3.73 2.14 -6.25
CA PRO A 114 -4.04 2.23 -7.68
C PRO A 114 -4.44 3.63 -8.17
N SER A 115 -5.12 4.41 -7.32
CA SER A 115 -5.50 5.79 -7.64
C SER A 115 -4.30 6.72 -7.85
N ASN A 116 -3.14 6.38 -7.30
CA ASN A 116 -1.88 7.14 -7.46
C ASN A 116 -0.92 6.43 -8.42
N ASN A 117 -1.42 5.52 -9.24
CA ASN A 117 -0.63 4.72 -10.19
C ASN A 117 0.51 3.91 -9.53
N LYS A 118 0.34 3.57 -8.26
CA LYS A 118 1.21 2.63 -7.54
C LYS A 118 0.53 1.26 -7.56
N ILE A 119 1.01 0.39 -8.44
CA ILE A 119 0.42 -0.95 -8.61
C ILE A 119 1.22 -2.00 -7.86
N SER A 120 0.50 -3.01 -7.37
CA SER A 120 1.12 -4.14 -6.70
C SER A 120 1.94 -4.99 -7.69
N ASN A 121 3.07 -5.51 -7.24
CA ASN A 121 3.84 -6.50 -7.99
C ASN A 121 3.03 -7.78 -8.25
N GLU A 122 1.94 -7.99 -7.53
CA GLU A 122 1.03 -9.13 -7.73
C GLU A 122 -0.10 -8.83 -8.71
N SER A 123 -0.25 -7.58 -9.16
CA SER A 123 -1.28 -7.20 -10.13
C SER A 123 -1.03 -7.88 -11.48
N PRO A 124 -2.09 -8.14 -12.28
CA PRO A 124 -1.94 -8.79 -13.60
C PRO A 124 -0.96 -8.06 -14.52
N ILE A 125 -1.04 -6.73 -14.57
CA ILE A 125 -0.15 -5.94 -15.43
C ILE A 125 1.30 -6.00 -14.94
N ALA A 126 1.54 -5.91 -13.64
CA ALA A 126 2.88 -5.99 -13.07
C ALA A 126 3.51 -7.37 -13.31
N LYS A 127 2.74 -8.44 -13.15
CA LYS A 127 3.22 -9.80 -13.43
C LYS A 127 3.60 -9.97 -14.90
N ALA A 128 2.83 -9.39 -15.80
CA ALA A 128 3.07 -9.50 -17.24
C ALA A 128 4.34 -8.77 -17.67
N ILE A 129 4.62 -7.60 -17.11
CA ILE A 129 5.76 -6.76 -17.50
C ILE A 129 7.03 -6.97 -16.67
N MET A 130 6.96 -7.79 -15.63
CA MET A 130 8.12 -8.07 -14.77
C MET A 130 9.30 -8.59 -15.59
N ASN A 131 10.48 -8.04 -15.35
CA ASN A 131 11.72 -8.35 -16.06
C ASN A 131 11.73 -7.96 -17.55
N ALA A 132 10.74 -7.20 -18.02
CA ALA A 132 10.70 -6.70 -19.38
C ALA A 132 11.68 -5.53 -19.56
N LYS A 133 12.18 -5.38 -20.79
CA LYS A 133 13.07 -4.29 -21.17
C LYS A 133 12.31 -3.28 -22.04
N VAL A 134 12.85 -2.08 -22.14
CA VAL A 134 12.30 -1.04 -23.05
C VAL A 134 12.21 -1.60 -24.48
N GLY A 135 11.06 -1.39 -25.10
CA GLY A 135 10.76 -1.85 -26.45
C GLY A 135 10.08 -3.22 -26.52
N GLU A 136 10.03 -3.97 -25.41
CA GLU A 136 9.33 -5.25 -25.39
C GLU A 136 7.82 -5.06 -25.27
N VAL A 137 7.08 -5.91 -25.99
CA VAL A 137 5.61 -5.97 -25.91
C VAL A 137 5.24 -7.20 -25.08
N LYS A 138 4.42 -6.99 -24.06
CA LYS A 138 3.96 -8.05 -23.17
C LYS A 138 2.45 -8.16 -23.18
N LYS A 139 1.97 -9.38 -23.06
CA LYS A 139 0.55 -9.68 -23.01
C LYS A 139 0.07 -9.73 -21.56
N VAL A 140 -0.95 -8.93 -21.26
CA VAL A 140 -1.53 -8.87 -19.92
C VAL A 140 -2.83 -9.66 -19.90
N ALA A 141 -2.91 -10.66 -19.01
CA ALA A 141 -4.13 -11.41 -18.78
C ALA A 141 -4.91 -10.76 -17.64
N SER A 142 -6.06 -10.17 -17.95
CA SER A 142 -6.93 -9.55 -16.95
C SER A 142 -8.29 -10.27 -16.89
N PRO A 143 -9.07 -10.08 -15.81
CA PRO A 143 -10.43 -10.66 -15.74
C PRO A 143 -11.35 -10.22 -16.87
N ASN A 144 -11.10 -9.07 -17.48
CA ASN A 144 -11.90 -8.50 -18.58
C ASN A 144 -11.37 -8.89 -19.97
N GLY A 145 -10.34 -9.72 -20.04
CA GLY A 145 -9.73 -10.16 -21.29
C GLY A 145 -8.24 -9.90 -21.33
N GLU A 146 -7.62 -10.25 -22.44
CA GLU A 146 -6.19 -10.06 -22.66
C GLU A 146 -5.95 -8.80 -23.50
N TYR A 147 -4.87 -8.09 -23.17
CA TYR A 147 -4.42 -6.94 -23.94
C TYR A 147 -2.89 -6.89 -23.97
N GLU A 148 -2.33 -6.11 -24.87
CA GLU A 148 -0.88 -5.99 -25.01
C GLU A 148 -0.41 -4.59 -24.62
N VAL A 149 0.76 -4.54 -23.97
CA VAL A 149 1.42 -3.28 -23.59
C VAL A 149 2.86 -3.30 -24.04
N GLU A 150 3.36 -2.14 -24.46
CA GLU A 150 4.75 -1.94 -24.83
C GLU A 150 5.45 -1.14 -23.73
N ILE A 151 6.66 -1.55 -23.38
CA ILE A 151 7.47 -0.84 -22.39
C ILE A 151 8.16 0.32 -23.10
N VAL A 152 7.77 1.55 -22.76
CA VAL A 152 8.29 2.77 -23.40
C VAL A 152 9.50 3.31 -22.65
N GLU A 153 9.43 3.36 -21.33
CA GLU A 153 10.49 3.91 -20.49
C GLU A 153 10.51 3.24 -19.13
N ILE A 154 11.70 3.06 -18.56
CA ILE A 154 11.90 2.56 -17.20
C ILE A 154 12.75 3.57 -16.43
N CYS A 155 12.25 4.04 -15.28
CA CYS A 155 12.95 4.99 -14.42
C CYS A 155 13.33 4.39 -13.06
#